data_9220cd9f339d18ec6ac1f82a0fb1dfd1
#
_entry.id   9220cd9f339d18ec6ac1f82a0fb1dfd1
#
_cell.length_a   1.000
_cell.length_b   1.000
_cell.length_c   1.000
_cell.angle_alpha   90.00
_cell.angle_beta   90.00
_cell.angle_gamma   90.00
#
_symmetry.space_group_name_H-M   'P 1'
#
loop_
_entity.id
_entity.type
_entity.pdbx_description
1 polymer ?
#
loop_
_entity_poly.entity_id
_entity_poly.type
_entity_poly.pdbx_seq_one_letter_code
_entity_poly.pdbx_strand_id
1 'polypeptide(L)'
;MAENPKRPPSPWLLLAEGGRAPWEYAATLAAMPWLNRVPPGDGHPVIVYPGLGASELSTRALRSYLGRLGYATYDWGLGRNRPVPGVMEACRQRVLDVASRHGRKVSLVGWSLGGVYARELGKHLQAQTRCVITLGSPFSGDTRATNATRAYELMGGRPARHDPERAERLRRAPNVPTTSIYSKSDGVVAWQCSLNDAAPHTENV
;
A
#
# COMPACT_ATOMS: atom_id res chain seq x y z
N MET A 1 -11.57 15.68 -14.54
CA MET A 1 -10.27 15.12 -14.98
C MET A 1 -9.20 15.71 -14.08
N ALA A 2 -8.65 14.97 -13.12
CA ALA A 2 -7.51 15.44 -12.34
C ALA A 2 -6.28 15.45 -13.26
N GLU A 3 -5.64 16.59 -13.36
CA GLU A 3 -4.42 16.78 -14.16
C GLU A 3 -3.33 15.83 -13.63
N ASN A 4 -2.79 15.00 -14.51
CA ASN A 4 -1.78 14.02 -14.15
C ASN A 4 -0.50 14.75 -13.67
N PRO A 5 -0.06 14.64 -12.42
CA PRO A 5 1.10 15.36 -11.93
C PRO A 5 2.35 14.86 -12.64
N LYS A 6 3.04 15.75 -13.30
CA LYS A 6 4.30 15.47 -13.99
C LYS A 6 5.52 15.68 -13.10
N ARG A 7 5.32 16.09 -11.84
CA ARG A 7 6.39 16.49 -10.92
C ARG A 7 6.23 15.82 -9.55
N PRO A 8 7.34 15.42 -8.91
CA PRO A 8 7.31 14.96 -7.52
C PRO A 8 6.87 16.09 -6.57
N PRO A 9 6.43 15.76 -5.35
CA PRO A 9 6.17 16.74 -4.30
C PRO A 9 7.36 17.65 -4.04
N SER A 10 7.10 18.82 -3.46
CA SER A 10 8.17 19.78 -3.19
C SER A 10 9.20 19.21 -2.21
N PRO A 11 10.50 19.59 -2.32
CA PRO A 11 11.53 19.15 -1.38
C PRO A 11 11.24 19.53 0.08
N TRP A 12 10.49 20.60 0.31
CA TRP A 12 10.06 21.01 1.65
C TRP A 12 9.08 20.03 2.27
N LEU A 13 8.15 19.47 1.49
CA LEU A 13 7.26 18.41 1.98
C LEU A 13 8.05 17.15 2.34
N LEU A 14 9.05 16.79 1.53
CA LEU A 14 9.92 15.64 1.81
C LEU A 14 10.72 15.83 3.12
N LEU A 15 11.26 17.04 3.37
CA LEU A 15 11.94 17.37 4.62
C LEU A 15 10.97 17.35 5.82
N ALA A 16 9.74 17.83 5.62
CA ALA A 16 8.72 17.84 6.65
C ALA A 16 8.31 16.43 7.09
N GLU A 17 8.34 15.42 6.20
CA GLU A 17 8.04 14.02 6.54
C GLU A 17 8.89 13.50 7.70
N GLY A 18 10.20 13.77 7.68
CA GLY A 18 11.12 13.36 8.75
C GLY A 18 10.79 13.99 10.11
N GLY A 19 10.32 15.24 10.11
CA GLY A 19 9.95 15.97 11.33
C GLY A 19 8.53 15.62 11.85
N ARG A 20 7.65 15.16 10.96
CA ARG A 20 6.25 14.84 11.30
C ARG A 20 6.08 13.46 11.94
N ALA A 21 6.91 12.49 11.58
CA ALA A 21 6.76 11.11 12.02
C ALA A 21 6.65 10.94 13.56
N PRO A 22 7.47 11.58 14.42
CA PRO A 22 7.32 11.49 15.87
C PRO A 22 6.01 12.08 16.38
N TRP A 23 5.57 13.20 15.80
CA TRP A 23 4.33 13.86 16.17
C TRP A 23 3.11 13.02 15.75
N GLU A 24 3.10 12.49 14.56
CA GLU A 24 2.02 11.62 14.06
C GLU A 24 1.93 10.33 14.87
N TYR A 25 3.06 9.78 15.31
CA TYR A 25 3.09 8.66 16.23
C TYR A 25 2.47 9.00 17.58
N ALA A 26 2.83 10.16 18.17
CA ALA A 26 2.25 10.62 19.43
C ALA A 26 0.74 10.89 19.29
N ALA A 27 0.31 11.51 18.19
CA ALA A 27 -1.12 11.72 17.89
C ALA A 27 -1.88 10.40 17.76
N THR A 28 -1.26 9.38 17.13
CA THR A 28 -1.84 8.03 17.03
C THR A 28 -2.03 7.41 18.41
N LEU A 29 -1.04 7.52 19.29
CA LEU A 29 -1.16 7.03 20.67
C LEU A 29 -2.27 7.75 21.44
N ALA A 30 -2.38 9.08 21.30
CA ALA A 30 -3.45 9.87 21.91
C ALA A 30 -4.85 9.50 21.38
N ALA A 31 -4.95 9.11 20.12
CA ALA A 31 -6.21 8.68 19.48
C ALA A 31 -6.61 7.23 19.83
N MET A 32 -5.73 6.42 20.42
CA MET A 32 -6.00 5.01 20.73
C MET A 32 -7.32 4.74 21.48
N PRO A 33 -7.75 5.56 22.48
CA PRO A 33 -9.04 5.33 23.15
C PRO A 33 -10.25 5.38 22.22
N TRP A 34 -10.20 6.21 21.17
CA TRP A 34 -11.25 6.28 20.15
C TRP A 34 -11.09 5.19 19.09
N LEU A 35 -9.87 4.94 18.66
CA LEU A 35 -9.55 3.88 17.70
C LEU A 35 -9.95 2.48 18.21
N ASN A 36 -9.93 2.27 19.52
CA ASN A 36 -10.36 1.02 20.13
C ASN A 36 -11.88 0.87 20.27
N ARG A 37 -12.68 1.89 19.92
CA ARG A 37 -14.15 1.86 19.95
C ARG A 37 -14.79 1.40 18.64
N VAL A 38 -13.98 1.14 17.60
CA VAL A 38 -14.49 0.62 16.34
C VAL A 38 -15.01 -0.82 16.52
N PRO A 39 -15.98 -1.26 15.72
CA PRO A 39 -16.48 -2.62 15.79
C PRO A 39 -15.34 -3.66 15.64
N PRO A 40 -15.41 -4.78 16.37
CA PRO A 40 -14.41 -5.82 16.26
C PRO A 40 -14.36 -6.43 14.86
N GLY A 41 -13.20 -6.89 14.45
CA GLY A 41 -13.00 -7.64 13.22
C GLY A 41 -13.63 -9.04 13.30
N ASP A 42 -13.90 -9.61 12.14
CA ASP A 42 -14.52 -10.93 11.98
C ASP A 42 -13.51 -12.09 11.92
N GLY A 43 -12.26 -11.85 12.31
CA GLY A 43 -11.19 -12.86 12.33
C GLY A 43 -10.59 -13.19 10.95
N HIS A 44 -11.00 -12.53 9.87
CA HIS A 44 -10.42 -12.84 8.57
C HIS A 44 -8.93 -12.43 8.47
N PRO A 45 -8.15 -13.11 7.60
CA PRO A 45 -6.74 -12.82 7.46
C PRO A 45 -6.48 -11.50 6.72
N VAL A 46 -5.47 -10.77 7.20
CA VAL A 46 -4.99 -9.52 6.62
C VAL A 46 -3.47 -9.60 6.43
N ILE A 47 -2.98 -9.43 5.22
CA ILE A 47 -1.54 -9.30 4.93
C ILE A 47 -1.20 -7.83 4.75
N VAL A 48 -0.13 -7.36 5.43
CA VAL A 48 0.34 -5.97 5.33
C VAL A 48 1.71 -5.91 4.64
N TYR A 49 1.77 -5.20 3.52
CA TYR A 49 2.95 -5.03 2.68
C TYR A 49 3.68 -3.73 3.01
N PRO A 50 4.99 -3.76 3.33
CA PRO A 50 5.76 -2.57 3.66
C PRO A 50 6.11 -1.74 2.41
N GLY A 51 6.46 -0.48 2.62
CA GLY A 51 6.98 0.41 1.58
C GLY A 51 8.38 0.02 1.11
N LEU A 52 8.88 0.71 0.08
CA LEU A 52 10.22 0.52 -0.47
C LEU A 52 11.29 0.63 0.62
N GLY A 53 12.20 -0.34 0.66
CA GLY A 53 13.32 -0.39 1.62
C GLY A 53 12.92 -0.67 3.08
N ALA A 54 11.63 -0.63 3.39
CA ALA A 54 11.11 -0.94 4.72
C ALA A 54 10.99 -2.46 4.94
N SER A 55 10.95 -2.88 6.19
CA SER A 55 10.74 -4.28 6.57
C SER A 55 9.38 -4.45 7.26
N GLU A 56 9.07 -5.68 7.64
CA GLU A 56 7.88 -6.02 8.44
C GLU A 56 7.79 -5.25 9.76
N LEU A 57 8.91 -4.76 10.28
CA LEU A 57 8.92 -3.92 11.49
C LEU A 57 8.18 -2.60 11.30
N SER A 58 8.27 -2.01 10.11
CA SER A 58 7.58 -0.75 9.78
C SER A 58 6.05 -0.88 9.81
N THR A 59 5.52 -2.08 9.56
CA THR A 59 4.07 -2.37 9.58
C THR A 59 3.59 -2.97 10.90
N ARG A 60 4.50 -3.18 11.87
CA ARG A 60 4.18 -3.87 13.14
C ARG A 60 3.09 -3.14 13.94
N ALA A 61 3.15 -1.82 14.01
CA ALA A 61 2.15 -1.03 14.74
C ALA A 61 0.75 -1.22 14.17
N LEU A 62 0.60 -1.13 12.83
CA LEU A 62 -0.66 -1.35 12.14
C LEU A 62 -1.15 -2.80 12.31
N ARG A 63 -0.27 -3.79 12.12
CA ARG A 63 -0.63 -5.20 12.32
C ARG A 63 -1.04 -5.51 13.75
N SER A 64 -0.35 -4.93 14.74
CA SER A 64 -0.71 -5.09 16.16
C SER A 64 -2.06 -4.46 16.47
N TYR A 65 -2.35 -3.30 15.88
CA TYR A 65 -3.65 -2.65 16.04
C TYR A 65 -4.78 -3.50 15.44
N LEU A 66 -4.64 -3.94 14.20
CA LEU A 66 -5.62 -4.81 13.53
C LEU A 66 -5.79 -6.15 14.28
N GLY A 67 -4.70 -6.72 14.82
CA GLY A 67 -4.76 -7.93 15.64
C GLY A 67 -5.58 -7.73 16.93
N ARG A 68 -5.42 -6.57 17.62
CA ARG A 68 -6.25 -6.23 18.78
C ARG A 68 -7.73 -6.05 18.43
N LEU A 69 -8.04 -5.63 17.22
CA LEU A 69 -9.41 -5.57 16.71
C LEU A 69 -9.98 -6.95 16.36
N GLY A 70 -9.18 -8.02 16.40
CA GLY A 70 -9.65 -9.38 16.14
C GLY A 70 -9.35 -9.92 14.74
N TYR A 71 -8.59 -9.23 13.92
CA TYR A 71 -8.15 -9.76 12.61
C TYR A 71 -6.95 -10.69 12.76
N ALA A 72 -6.84 -11.71 11.89
CA ALA A 72 -5.66 -12.55 11.79
C ALA A 72 -4.59 -11.87 10.92
N THR A 73 -3.65 -11.15 11.55
CA THR A 73 -2.70 -10.30 10.83
C THR A 73 -1.40 -11.00 10.48
N TYR A 74 -0.92 -10.78 9.27
CA TYR A 74 0.30 -11.32 8.71
C TYR A 74 1.19 -10.20 8.16
N ASP A 75 2.49 -10.39 8.31
CA ASP A 75 3.46 -9.67 7.49
C ASP A 75 3.55 -10.30 6.10
N TRP A 76 4.28 -9.63 5.22
CA TRP A 76 4.48 -10.10 3.86
C TRP A 76 5.49 -11.27 3.74
N GLY A 77 6.29 -11.55 4.80
CA GLY A 77 7.16 -12.71 4.91
C GLY A 77 8.49 -12.67 4.16
N LEU A 78 8.87 -11.50 3.59
CA LEU A 78 10.06 -11.38 2.72
C LEU A 78 11.12 -10.41 3.25
N GLY A 79 11.04 -10.03 4.54
CA GLY A 79 12.00 -9.14 5.19
C GLY A 79 11.98 -7.71 4.63
N ARG A 80 13.13 -7.20 4.17
CA ARG A 80 13.23 -5.84 3.62
C ARG A 80 12.69 -5.77 2.19
N ASN A 81 11.75 -4.86 1.95
CA ASN A 81 11.12 -4.69 0.64
C ASN A 81 12.11 -4.12 -0.38
N ARG A 82 12.60 -5.00 -1.24
CA ARG A 82 13.43 -4.68 -2.41
C ARG A 82 12.73 -5.16 -3.68
N PRO A 83 12.67 -4.35 -4.74
CA PRO A 83 12.00 -4.72 -5.99
C PRO A 83 12.86 -5.67 -6.85
N VAL A 84 13.20 -6.82 -6.29
CA VAL A 84 14.02 -7.84 -6.95
C VAL A 84 13.16 -8.79 -7.80
N PRO A 85 13.75 -9.47 -8.82
CA PRO A 85 13.04 -10.51 -9.56
C PRO A 85 12.45 -11.57 -8.63
N GLY A 86 11.23 -12.02 -8.94
CA GLY A 86 10.53 -13.06 -8.17
C GLY A 86 9.73 -12.55 -6.97
N VAL A 87 9.88 -11.28 -6.55
CA VAL A 87 9.15 -10.75 -5.39
C VAL A 87 7.63 -10.88 -5.53
N MET A 88 7.08 -10.65 -6.72
CA MET A 88 5.64 -10.77 -6.95
C MET A 88 5.14 -12.21 -6.85
N GLU A 89 5.93 -13.18 -7.32
CA GLU A 89 5.56 -14.59 -7.20
C GLU A 89 5.64 -15.06 -5.74
N ALA A 90 6.65 -14.63 -4.98
CA ALA A 90 6.71 -14.90 -3.55
C ALA A 90 5.52 -14.29 -2.78
N CYS A 91 5.13 -13.06 -3.11
CA CYS A 91 3.93 -12.42 -2.56
C CYS A 91 2.65 -13.18 -2.95
N ARG A 92 2.54 -13.64 -4.20
CA ARG A 92 1.44 -14.45 -4.69
C ARG A 92 1.29 -15.74 -3.87
N GLN A 93 2.39 -16.48 -3.71
CA GLN A 93 2.40 -17.71 -2.92
C GLN A 93 1.98 -17.43 -1.47
N ARG A 94 2.48 -16.35 -0.87
CA ARG A 94 2.10 -15.94 0.49
C ARG A 94 0.58 -15.73 0.64
N VAL A 95 -0.07 -15.09 -0.34
CA VAL A 95 -1.54 -14.92 -0.33
C VAL A 95 -2.25 -16.26 -0.40
N LEU A 96 -1.81 -17.16 -1.29
CA LEU A 96 -2.42 -18.49 -1.45
C LEU A 96 -2.28 -19.32 -0.16
N ASP A 97 -1.11 -19.31 0.47
CA ASP A 97 -0.84 -20.04 1.71
C ASP A 97 -1.72 -19.54 2.86
N VAL A 98 -1.84 -18.21 3.01
CA VAL A 98 -2.68 -17.61 4.06
C VAL A 98 -4.15 -17.87 3.78
N ALA A 99 -4.61 -17.72 2.54
CA ALA A 99 -5.99 -17.99 2.17
C ALA A 99 -6.37 -19.46 2.42
N SER A 100 -5.50 -20.41 2.02
CA SER A 100 -5.68 -21.83 2.24
C SER A 100 -5.74 -22.19 3.73
N ARG A 101 -4.81 -21.65 4.53
CA ARG A 101 -4.75 -21.88 5.99
C ARG A 101 -6.02 -21.47 6.72
N HIS A 102 -6.65 -20.39 6.28
CA HIS A 102 -7.87 -19.86 6.90
C HIS A 102 -9.16 -20.35 6.23
N GLY A 103 -9.09 -20.97 5.05
CA GLY A 103 -10.27 -21.25 4.24
C GLY A 103 -11.09 -19.99 3.88
N ARG A 104 -10.46 -18.81 3.87
CA ARG A 104 -11.12 -17.50 3.74
C ARG A 104 -10.32 -16.58 2.83
N LYS A 105 -11.02 -15.62 2.22
CA LYS A 105 -10.38 -14.54 1.45
C LYS A 105 -9.55 -13.64 2.36
N VAL A 106 -8.44 -13.13 1.82
CA VAL A 106 -7.44 -12.30 2.50
C VAL A 106 -7.65 -10.82 2.14
N SER A 107 -7.62 -9.93 3.12
CA SER A 107 -7.49 -8.49 2.88
C SER A 107 -6.02 -8.14 2.66
N LEU A 108 -5.74 -7.37 1.62
CA LEU A 108 -4.38 -6.94 1.26
C LEU A 108 -4.25 -5.46 1.57
N VAL A 109 -3.39 -5.13 2.53
CA VAL A 109 -3.10 -3.74 2.92
C VAL A 109 -1.67 -3.42 2.50
N GLY A 110 -1.44 -2.34 1.77
CA GLY A 110 -0.10 -2.01 1.32
C GLY A 110 0.25 -0.53 1.46
N TRP A 111 1.44 -0.26 2.01
CA TRP A 111 1.99 1.07 2.12
C TRP A 111 2.95 1.37 0.97
N SER A 112 2.77 2.51 0.27
CA SER A 112 3.65 2.96 -0.81
C SER A 112 3.84 1.86 -1.88
N LEU A 113 5.06 1.39 -2.14
CA LEU A 113 5.35 0.27 -3.06
C LEU A 113 4.58 -1.01 -2.69
N GLY A 114 4.39 -1.27 -1.39
CA GLY A 114 3.60 -2.40 -0.93
C GLY A 114 2.14 -2.35 -1.39
N GLY A 115 1.57 -1.15 -1.52
CA GLY A 115 0.23 -0.98 -2.08
C GLY A 115 0.15 -1.26 -3.57
N VAL A 116 1.22 -0.98 -4.32
CA VAL A 116 1.32 -1.40 -5.74
C VAL A 116 1.29 -2.93 -5.84
N TYR A 117 2.04 -3.63 -4.96
CA TYR A 117 2.00 -5.10 -4.90
C TYR A 117 0.60 -5.62 -4.53
N ALA A 118 -0.03 -5.06 -3.50
CA ALA A 118 -1.37 -5.45 -3.08
C ALA A 118 -2.40 -5.32 -4.21
N ARG A 119 -2.32 -4.24 -5.00
CA ARG A 119 -3.20 -4.03 -6.17
C ARG A 119 -2.97 -5.08 -7.26
N GLU A 120 -1.71 -5.32 -7.63
CA GLU A 120 -1.39 -6.32 -8.66
C GLU A 120 -1.82 -7.72 -8.22
N LEU A 121 -1.60 -8.09 -6.95
CA LEU A 121 -2.08 -9.36 -6.40
C LEU A 121 -3.61 -9.45 -6.42
N GLY A 122 -4.31 -8.38 -6.04
CA GLY A 122 -5.77 -8.31 -6.09
C GLY A 122 -6.35 -8.49 -7.49
N LYS A 123 -5.63 -8.07 -8.55
CA LYS A 123 -6.02 -8.30 -9.96
C LYS A 123 -5.93 -9.77 -10.35
N HIS A 124 -4.86 -10.44 -9.90
CA HIS A 124 -4.57 -11.83 -10.30
C HIS A 124 -5.20 -12.88 -9.38
N LEU A 125 -5.51 -12.52 -8.14
CA LEU A 125 -6.02 -13.44 -7.11
C LEU A 125 -7.39 -13.01 -6.56
N GLN A 126 -8.31 -12.61 -7.44
CA GLN A 126 -9.65 -12.11 -7.05
C GLN A 126 -10.45 -13.12 -6.20
N ALA A 127 -10.30 -14.42 -6.49
CA ALA A 127 -10.97 -15.47 -5.72
C ALA A 127 -10.47 -15.57 -4.27
N GLN A 128 -9.20 -15.24 -4.02
CA GLN A 128 -8.55 -15.29 -2.71
C GLN A 128 -8.53 -13.92 -2.01
N THR A 129 -8.79 -12.83 -2.74
CA THR A 129 -8.72 -11.47 -2.21
C THR A 129 -10.10 -10.99 -1.76
N ARG A 130 -10.20 -10.51 -0.52
CA ARG A 130 -11.41 -9.90 0.05
C ARG A 130 -11.53 -8.45 -0.36
N CYS A 131 -10.49 -7.68 -0.11
CA CYS A 131 -10.38 -6.28 -0.51
C CYS A 131 -8.90 -5.87 -0.59
N VAL A 132 -8.66 -4.71 -1.20
CA VAL A 132 -7.34 -4.08 -1.27
C VAL A 132 -7.42 -2.69 -0.65
N ILE A 133 -6.50 -2.39 0.26
CA ILE A 133 -6.35 -1.06 0.87
C ILE A 133 -4.93 -0.56 0.61
N THR A 134 -4.79 0.62 0.01
CA THR A 134 -3.50 1.24 -0.27
C THR A 134 -3.31 2.50 0.57
N LEU A 135 -2.10 2.71 1.06
CA LEU A 135 -1.70 3.85 1.89
C LEU A 135 -0.61 4.62 1.15
N GLY A 136 -0.91 5.82 0.62
CA GLY A 136 0.06 6.66 -0.10
C GLY A 136 0.80 5.93 -1.23
N SER A 137 0.09 5.20 -2.09
CA SER A 137 0.71 4.29 -3.08
C SER A 137 0.65 4.86 -4.50
N PRO A 138 1.78 4.93 -5.23
CA PRO A 138 1.83 5.52 -6.57
C PRO A 138 1.44 4.51 -7.66
N PHE A 139 0.17 4.25 -7.84
CA PHE A 139 -0.35 3.32 -8.85
C PHE A 139 -0.98 4.01 -10.07
N SER A 140 -1.16 5.33 -10.02
CA SER A 140 -1.67 6.10 -11.15
C SER A 140 -0.72 7.24 -11.51
N GLY A 141 -0.77 7.70 -12.74
CA GLY A 141 0.06 8.82 -13.19
C GLY A 141 1.49 8.47 -13.62
N ASP A 142 2.35 9.48 -13.68
CA ASP A 142 3.75 9.32 -14.08
C ASP A 142 4.56 8.75 -12.92
N THR A 143 5.26 7.64 -13.16
CA THR A 143 6.17 7.03 -12.17
C THR A 143 7.28 7.97 -11.69
N ARG A 144 7.55 9.07 -12.43
CA ARG A 144 8.48 10.13 -12.03
C ARG A 144 7.88 11.13 -11.04
N ALA A 145 6.59 11.10 -10.78
CA ALA A 145 5.92 11.95 -9.81
C ALA A 145 6.08 11.45 -8.36
N THR A 146 7.23 10.85 -8.05
CA THR A 146 7.60 10.41 -6.69
C THR A 146 9.08 10.69 -6.42
N ASN A 147 9.38 11.17 -5.22
CA ASN A 147 10.75 11.37 -4.74
C ASN A 147 11.51 10.05 -4.49
N ALA A 148 10.80 8.91 -4.50
CA ALA A 148 11.40 7.58 -4.27
C ALA A 148 11.93 6.91 -5.55
N THR A 149 11.75 7.50 -6.74
CA THR A 149 12.12 6.84 -8.03
C THR A 149 13.58 6.41 -8.06
N ARG A 150 14.50 7.30 -7.68
CA ARG A 150 15.94 6.98 -7.65
C ARG A 150 16.27 5.88 -6.64
N ALA A 151 15.66 5.91 -5.46
CA ALA A 151 15.84 4.86 -4.45
C ALA A 151 15.31 3.51 -4.96
N TYR A 152 14.17 3.50 -5.66
CA TYR A 152 13.60 2.32 -6.28
C TYR A 152 14.55 1.69 -7.31
N GLU A 153 15.15 2.50 -8.19
CA GLU A 153 16.12 2.04 -9.19
C GLU A 153 17.41 1.51 -8.54
N LEU A 154 17.95 2.21 -7.55
CA LEU A 154 19.15 1.79 -6.81
C LEU A 154 18.95 0.47 -6.03
N MET A 155 17.72 0.18 -5.60
CA MET A 155 17.38 -1.07 -4.90
C MET A 155 17.07 -2.24 -5.84
N GLY A 156 17.32 -2.12 -7.14
CA GLY A 156 17.11 -3.18 -8.13
C GLY A 156 15.78 -3.09 -8.86
N GLY A 157 15.02 -2.02 -8.67
CA GLY A 157 13.82 -1.73 -9.46
C GLY A 157 14.16 -1.45 -10.91
N ARG A 158 13.28 -1.83 -11.82
CA ARG A 158 13.45 -1.49 -13.24
C ARG A 158 13.35 0.02 -13.42
N PRO A 159 14.24 0.64 -14.22
CA PRO A 159 14.18 2.06 -14.50
C PRO A 159 12.78 2.49 -14.94
N ALA A 160 12.38 3.67 -14.48
CA ALA A 160 11.11 4.28 -14.85
C ALA A 160 11.15 4.70 -16.34
N ARG A 161 11.03 3.74 -17.25
CA ARG A 161 10.82 4.00 -18.66
C ARG A 161 9.38 4.44 -18.86
N HIS A 162 9.19 5.40 -19.76
CA HIS A 162 7.83 5.79 -20.17
C HIS A 162 7.20 4.59 -20.91
N ASP A 163 6.39 3.83 -20.17
CA ASP A 163 5.62 2.69 -20.67
C ASP A 163 4.14 2.98 -20.37
N PRO A 164 3.42 3.56 -21.34
CA PRO A 164 2.01 3.92 -21.17
C PRO A 164 1.11 2.71 -20.86
N GLU A 165 1.40 1.55 -21.44
CA GLU A 165 0.61 0.35 -21.20
C GLU A 165 0.79 -0.16 -19.76
N ARG A 166 2.01 -0.12 -19.24
CA ARG A 166 2.28 -0.46 -17.85
C ARG A 166 1.61 0.53 -16.90
N ALA A 167 1.68 1.82 -17.21
CA ALA A 167 1.03 2.86 -16.41
C ALA A 167 -0.49 2.65 -16.36
N GLU A 168 -1.10 2.35 -17.49
CA GLU A 168 -2.54 2.05 -17.57
C GLU A 168 -2.89 0.74 -16.83
N ARG A 169 -2.06 -0.31 -16.94
CA ARG A 169 -2.26 -1.54 -16.16
C ARG A 169 -2.22 -1.29 -14.66
N LEU A 170 -1.24 -0.51 -14.18
CA LEU A 170 -1.12 -0.18 -12.75
C LEU A 170 -2.31 0.65 -12.25
N ARG A 171 -2.80 1.57 -13.07
CA ARG A 171 -3.93 2.47 -12.76
C ARG A 171 -5.22 1.69 -12.54
N ARG A 172 -5.51 0.70 -13.37
CA ARG A 172 -6.73 -0.12 -13.24
C ARG A 172 -6.85 -0.72 -11.86
N ALA A 173 -8.01 -0.54 -11.24
CA ALA A 173 -8.29 -1.16 -9.95
C ALA A 173 -8.53 -2.68 -10.10
N PRO A 174 -8.23 -3.49 -9.07
CA PRO A 174 -8.68 -4.87 -9.01
C PRO A 174 -10.22 -4.93 -8.97
N ASN A 175 -10.83 -5.99 -9.49
CA ASN A 175 -12.29 -6.23 -9.43
C ASN A 175 -12.73 -6.75 -8.05
N VAL A 176 -12.21 -6.16 -6.99
CA VAL A 176 -12.58 -6.38 -5.58
C VAL A 176 -12.69 -5.02 -4.89
N PRO A 177 -13.41 -4.90 -3.78
CA PRO A 177 -13.45 -3.64 -3.03
C PRO A 177 -12.04 -3.07 -2.81
N THR A 178 -11.82 -1.85 -3.27
CA THR A 178 -10.48 -1.23 -3.30
C THR A 178 -10.55 0.19 -2.76
N THR A 179 -9.92 0.42 -1.61
CA THR A 179 -9.83 1.74 -0.96
C THR A 179 -8.41 2.29 -1.08
N SER A 180 -8.28 3.54 -1.52
CA SER A 180 -7.03 4.28 -1.47
C SER A 180 -7.09 5.36 -0.42
N ILE A 181 -6.20 5.28 0.56
CA ILE A 181 -5.99 6.30 1.59
C ILE A 181 -4.75 7.11 1.19
N TYR A 182 -4.92 8.42 1.08
CA TYR A 182 -3.86 9.32 0.63
C TYR A 182 -3.80 10.59 1.48
N SER A 183 -2.68 11.31 1.41
CA SER A 183 -2.54 12.63 2.04
C SER A 183 -2.10 13.66 1.02
N LYS A 184 -2.75 14.82 0.99
CA LYS A 184 -2.35 15.95 0.13
C LYS A 184 -1.02 16.56 0.55
N SER A 185 -0.57 16.27 1.77
CA SER A 185 0.71 16.71 2.31
C SER A 185 1.81 15.64 2.25
N ASP A 186 1.60 14.52 1.51
CA ASP A 186 2.60 13.49 1.28
C ASP A 186 3.81 14.10 0.53
N GLY A 187 4.99 14.03 1.15
CA GLY A 187 6.24 14.57 0.59
C GLY A 187 7.00 13.57 -0.29
N VAL A 188 6.57 12.32 -0.35
CA VAL A 188 7.21 11.26 -1.12
C VAL A 188 6.46 11.00 -2.43
N VAL A 189 5.16 10.81 -2.36
CA VAL A 189 4.28 10.47 -3.48
C VAL A 189 3.33 11.64 -3.76
N ALA A 190 3.27 12.12 -4.99
CA ALA A 190 2.24 13.07 -5.39
C ALA A 190 0.85 12.41 -5.17
N TRP A 191 0.03 12.99 -4.31
CA TRP A 191 -1.24 12.40 -3.87
C TRP A 191 -2.18 12.01 -5.02
N GLN A 192 -2.13 12.75 -6.14
CA GLN A 192 -2.89 12.43 -7.34
C GLN A 192 -2.51 11.07 -7.93
N CYS A 193 -1.28 10.59 -7.68
CA CYS A 193 -0.83 9.27 -8.10
C CYS A 193 -1.42 8.13 -7.27
N SER A 194 -2.09 8.46 -6.16
CA SER A 194 -2.74 7.51 -5.27
C SER A 194 -4.27 7.45 -5.47
N LEU A 195 -4.82 8.11 -6.48
CA LEU A 195 -6.27 8.12 -6.70
C LEU A 195 -6.73 6.97 -7.59
N ASN A 196 -7.75 6.24 -7.14
CA ASN A 196 -8.51 5.35 -7.98
C ASN A 196 -9.39 6.14 -8.95
N ASP A 197 -9.60 5.60 -10.14
CA ASP A 197 -10.73 6.02 -10.97
C ASP A 197 -12.05 5.65 -10.29
N ALA A 198 -13.08 6.45 -10.52
CA ALA A 198 -14.39 6.22 -9.96
C ALA A 198 -15.00 4.93 -10.53
N ALA A 199 -15.32 3.97 -9.68
CA ALA A 199 -16.00 2.73 -10.00
C ALA A 199 -16.80 2.25 -8.77
N PRO A 200 -17.82 1.40 -8.96
CA PRO A 200 -18.68 0.94 -7.84
C PRO A 200 -17.94 0.24 -6.71
N HIS A 201 -16.75 -0.28 -6.99
CA HIS A 201 -15.91 -1.02 -6.04
C HIS A 201 -14.64 -0.25 -5.61
N THR A 202 -14.54 1.04 -5.94
CA THR A 202 -13.38 1.87 -5.60
C THR A 202 -13.77 3.04 -4.71
N GLU A 203 -12.88 3.38 -3.79
CA GLU A 203 -13.02 4.49 -2.86
C GLU A 203 -11.69 5.22 -2.71
N ASN A 204 -11.75 6.54 -2.49
CA ASN A 204 -10.61 7.40 -2.17
C ASN A 204 -10.91 8.15 -0.86
N VAL A 205 -10.02 8.05 0.13
CA VAL A 205 -10.16 8.61 1.47
C VAL A 205 -8.98 9.53 1.80
#